data_0461817189cc58e27fe3caa88ebcd19b
#
_entry.id   0461817189cc58e27fe3caa88ebcd19b
#
_cell.length_a   1.000
_cell.length_b   1.000
_cell.length_c   1.000
_cell.angle_alpha   90.00
_cell.angle_beta   90.00
_cell.angle_gamma   90.00
#
_symmetry.space_group_name_H-M   'P 1'
#
loop_
_entity.id
_entity.type
_entity.pdbx_description
1 polymer ?
#
loop_
_entity_poly.entity_id
_entity_poly.type
_entity_poly.pdbx_seq_one_letter_code
_entity_poly.pdbx_strand_id
1 'polypeptide(L)'
;MRKSILIIISLICSISAFSQHVGIKNNLVYDATLTPNLGLEIGLGKKSTLDLNVGYNPFTFSDHKKFKHWLVQPEYRFWFCEKFNGTFFGIHAHGGEFSVSGDQLPFGIFPNLKGYRYEGYFYGGGISIGYQWILSKRWNIETSIGAGYARIEYDKYDCPECGPKLDSGHYNYWGPTKATISFIYLIH
;
A
#
# COMPACT_ATOMS: atom_id res chain seq x y z
N MET A 1 -32.44 7.63 -1.78
CA MET A 1 -31.88 6.26 -1.77
C MET A 1 -32.03 5.51 -3.10
N ARG A 2 -33.21 5.34 -3.71
CA ARG A 2 -33.36 4.63 -5.01
C ARG A 2 -32.55 5.25 -6.15
N LYS A 3 -32.50 6.57 -6.30
CA LYS A 3 -31.75 7.26 -7.35
C LYS A 3 -30.22 7.09 -7.18
N SER A 4 -29.73 7.09 -5.94
CA SER A 4 -28.29 6.89 -5.66
C SER A 4 -27.86 5.45 -5.97
N ILE A 5 -28.70 4.46 -5.70
CA ILE A 5 -28.46 3.06 -6.04
C ILE A 5 -28.42 2.85 -7.56
N LEU A 6 -29.31 3.50 -8.30
CA LEU A 6 -29.31 3.43 -9.78
C LEU A 6 -28.07 4.08 -10.40
N ILE A 7 -27.58 5.18 -9.83
CA ILE A 7 -26.34 5.83 -10.27
C ILE A 7 -25.14 4.91 -10.00
N ILE A 8 -25.08 4.27 -8.83
CA ILE A 8 -24.01 3.32 -8.49
C ILE A 8 -24.06 2.09 -9.40
N ILE A 9 -25.23 1.54 -9.67
CA ILE A 9 -25.40 0.40 -10.60
C ILE A 9 -25.04 0.81 -12.02
N SER A 10 -25.44 2.01 -12.48
CA SER A 10 -25.07 2.52 -13.79
C SER A 10 -23.54 2.76 -13.91
N LEU A 11 -22.89 3.26 -12.85
CA LEU A 11 -21.43 3.39 -12.80
C LEU A 11 -20.73 2.03 -12.86
N ILE A 12 -21.25 1.04 -12.15
CA ILE A 12 -20.71 -0.33 -12.17
C ILE A 12 -20.93 -1.01 -13.53
N CYS A 13 -22.08 -0.81 -14.18
CA CYS A 13 -22.35 -1.34 -15.51
C CYS A 13 -21.54 -0.67 -16.63
N SER A 14 -21.20 0.60 -16.49
CA SER A 14 -20.33 1.29 -17.47
C SER A 14 -18.86 0.83 -17.42
N ILE A 15 -18.42 0.23 -16.33
CA ILE A 15 -17.10 -0.37 -16.19
C ILE A 15 -16.98 -1.67 -17.03
N SER A 16 -18.08 -2.35 -17.30
CA SER A 16 -18.09 -3.63 -18.03
C SER A 16 -17.92 -3.51 -19.56
N ALA A 17 -17.96 -2.31 -20.14
CA ALA A 17 -17.93 -2.10 -21.59
C ALA A 17 -16.51 -2.05 -22.20
N PHE A 18 -15.47 -2.01 -21.37
CA PHE A 18 -14.09 -2.11 -21.83
C PHE A 18 -13.61 -3.53 -21.56
N SER A 19 -12.97 -4.18 -22.54
CA SER A 19 -12.22 -5.43 -22.34
C SER A 19 -11.09 -5.20 -21.33
N GLN A 20 -11.45 -5.13 -20.05
CA GLN A 20 -10.55 -4.76 -18.99
C GLN A 20 -9.85 -6.03 -18.51
N HIS A 21 -8.57 -6.12 -18.76
CA HIS A 21 -7.73 -7.05 -18.06
C HIS A 21 -7.65 -6.58 -16.60
N VAL A 22 -8.01 -7.45 -15.69
CA VAL A 22 -7.94 -7.22 -14.24
C VAL A 22 -6.88 -8.13 -13.68
N GLY A 23 -5.96 -7.59 -12.90
CA GLY A 23 -4.93 -8.34 -12.18
C GLY A 23 -5.20 -8.35 -10.69
N ILE A 24 -5.19 -9.52 -10.08
CA ILE A 24 -5.12 -9.67 -8.62
C ILE A 24 -3.67 -9.88 -8.24
N LYS A 25 -3.20 -9.15 -7.22
CA LYS A 25 -1.80 -9.13 -6.80
C LYS A 25 -1.62 -9.51 -5.35
N ASN A 26 -0.50 -10.16 -5.07
CA ASN A 26 0.02 -10.34 -3.72
C ASN A 26 1.48 -9.88 -3.70
N ASN A 27 1.83 -9.03 -2.73
CA ASN A 27 3.17 -8.48 -2.56
C ASN A 27 3.96 -9.28 -1.51
N LEU A 28 4.95 -10.02 -1.95
CA LEU A 28 5.80 -10.85 -1.09
C LEU A 28 6.64 -10.05 -0.08
N VAL A 29 6.97 -8.79 -0.38
CA VAL A 29 7.69 -7.93 0.56
C VAL A 29 6.82 -7.65 1.80
N TYR A 30 5.52 -7.47 1.61
CA TYR A 30 4.57 -7.32 2.72
C TYR A 30 4.38 -8.62 3.48
N ASP A 31 4.31 -9.76 2.77
CA ASP A 31 4.21 -11.07 3.42
C ASP A 31 5.45 -11.37 4.29
N ALA A 32 6.65 -10.98 3.83
CA ALA A 32 7.88 -11.09 4.62
C ALA A 32 7.86 -10.26 5.92
N THR A 33 7.05 -9.20 5.96
CA THR A 33 6.81 -8.40 7.17
C THR A 33 5.54 -8.83 7.92
N LEU A 34 5.01 -10.02 7.64
CA LEU A 34 3.78 -10.57 8.21
C LEU A 34 2.58 -9.63 8.03
N THR A 35 2.53 -8.93 6.90
CA THR A 35 1.44 -8.04 6.52
C THR A 35 0.63 -8.65 5.38
N PRO A 36 -0.47 -9.38 5.68
CA PRO A 36 -1.43 -9.80 4.67
C PRO A 36 -1.82 -8.64 3.76
N ASN A 37 -1.80 -8.87 2.47
CA ASN A 37 -2.02 -7.83 1.49
C ASN A 37 -2.73 -8.34 0.25
N LEU A 38 -3.42 -7.44 -0.41
CA LEU A 38 -4.11 -7.70 -1.66
C LEU A 38 -4.03 -6.46 -2.56
N GLY A 39 -3.67 -6.68 -3.80
CA GLY A 39 -3.69 -5.66 -4.85
C GLY A 39 -4.71 -5.99 -5.93
N LEU A 40 -5.32 -4.96 -6.48
CA LEU A 40 -6.19 -5.03 -7.64
C LEU A 40 -5.72 -4.04 -8.68
N GLU A 41 -5.36 -4.52 -9.86
CA GLU A 41 -4.96 -3.67 -10.98
C GLU A 41 -5.95 -3.77 -12.13
N ILE A 42 -6.42 -2.64 -12.62
CA ILE A 42 -7.43 -2.53 -13.66
C ILE A 42 -6.83 -1.78 -14.85
N GLY A 43 -6.93 -2.37 -16.04
CA GLY A 43 -6.53 -1.72 -17.30
C GLY A 43 -7.50 -0.61 -17.66
N LEU A 44 -7.05 0.65 -17.73
CA LEU A 44 -7.85 1.80 -18.14
C LEU A 44 -7.75 2.08 -19.65
N GLY A 45 -6.65 1.68 -20.25
CA GLY A 45 -6.38 1.92 -21.67
C GLY A 45 -5.38 0.92 -22.24
N LYS A 46 -4.80 1.24 -23.40
CA LYS A 46 -3.76 0.39 -24.02
C LYS A 46 -2.45 0.41 -23.23
N LYS A 47 -2.14 1.56 -22.61
CA LYS A 47 -0.87 1.81 -21.89
C LYS A 47 -1.06 2.37 -20.49
N SER A 48 -2.25 2.26 -19.91
CA SER A 48 -2.51 2.78 -18.58
C SER A 48 -3.31 1.80 -17.73
N THR A 49 -2.95 1.72 -16.45
CA THR A 49 -3.64 0.93 -15.44
C THR A 49 -3.80 1.73 -14.15
N LEU A 50 -4.80 1.37 -13.38
CA LEU A 50 -4.97 1.80 -12.00
C LEU A 50 -4.74 0.60 -11.10
N ASP A 51 -3.79 0.73 -10.18
CA ASP A 51 -3.43 -0.29 -9.20
C ASP A 51 -3.84 0.19 -7.81
N LEU A 52 -4.47 -0.66 -7.05
CA LEU A 52 -4.87 -0.40 -5.66
C LEU A 52 -4.34 -1.51 -4.78
N ASN A 53 -3.41 -1.19 -3.91
CA ASN A 53 -2.85 -2.11 -2.93
C ASN A 53 -3.36 -1.79 -1.53
N VAL A 54 -3.75 -2.83 -0.81
CA VAL A 54 -4.20 -2.76 0.59
C VAL A 54 -3.40 -3.75 1.40
N GLY A 55 -2.86 -3.31 2.52
CA GLY A 55 -2.18 -4.16 3.50
C GLY A 55 -2.80 -3.98 4.88
N TYR A 56 -2.87 -5.07 5.64
CA TYR A 56 -3.41 -5.05 6.99
C TYR A 56 -2.63 -5.99 7.90
N ASN A 57 -2.02 -5.44 8.93
CA ASN A 57 -1.30 -6.21 9.95
C ASN A 57 -2.00 -6.07 11.30
N PRO A 58 -2.77 -7.07 11.75
CA PRO A 58 -3.44 -7.06 13.05
C PRO A 58 -2.57 -7.60 14.20
N PHE A 59 -1.36 -8.08 13.93
CA PHE A 59 -0.63 -8.91 14.87
C PHE A 59 -0.01 -8.13 16.02
N THR A 60 -0.07 -8.74 17.20
CA THR A 60 0.71 -8.37 18.39
C THR A 60 1.67 -9.52 18.63
N PHE A 61 2.96 -9.23 18.69
CA PHE A 61 4.00 -10.23 18.96
C PHE A 61 4.26 -10.36 20.47
N SER A 62 4.96 -11.42 20.87
CA SER A 62 5.38 -11.64 22.26
C SER A 62 6.23 -10.46 22.77
N ASP A 63 6.31 -10.27 24.10
CA ASP A 63 7.09 -9.24 24.77
C ASP A 63 6.64 -7.79 24.50
N HIS A 64 5.32 -7.56 24.46
CA HIS A 64 4.72 -6.22 24.28
C HIS A 64 5.09 -5.52 22.97
N LYS A 65 5.56 -6.29 21.96
CA LYS A 65 5.87 -5.79 20.64
C LYS A 65 4.60 -5.70 19.81
N LYS A 66 4.18 -4.50 19.45
CA LYS A 66 3.05 -4.24 18.56
C LYS A 66 3.57 -3.70 17.23
N PHE A 67 3.10 -4.29 16.15
CA PHE A 67 3.35 -3.79 14.80
C PHE A 67 2.05 -3.83 14.00
N LYS A 68 1.05 -3.12 14.53
CA LYS A 68 -0.26 -3.05 13.90
C LYS A 68 -0.29 -1.89 12.93
N HIS A 69 -0.74 -2.16 11.73
CA HIS A 69 -0.96 -1.10 10.75
C HIS A 69 -1.92 -1.57 9.67
N TRP A 70 -2.55 -0.62 9.04
CA TRP A 70 -3.17 -0.81 7.73
C TRP A 70 -2.68 0.28 6.79
N LEU A 71 -2.65 -0.03 5.53
CA LEU A 71 -2.32 0.94 4.50
C LEU A 71 -3.13 0.70 3.24
N VAL A 72 -3.40 1.79 2.53
CA VAL A 72 -3.98 1.79 1.19
C VAL A 72 -3.08 2.61 0.29
N GLN A 73 -2.76 2.08 -0.88
CA GLN A 73 -1.87 2.71 -1.85
C GLN A 73 -2.43 2.61 -3.27
N PRO A 74 -3.25 3.59 -3.69
CA PRO A 74 -3.64 3.74 -5.09
C PRO A 74 -2.48 4.26 -5.93
N GLU A 75 -2.33 3.75 -7.15
CA GLU A 75 -1.30 4.12 -8.09
C GLU A 75 -1.83 4.15 -9.52
N TYR A 76 -1.61 5.25 -10.20
CA TYR A 76 -1.81 5.33 -11.65
C TYR A 76 -0.50 4.98 -12.36
N ARG A 77 -0.55 4.05 -13.32
CA ARG A 77 0.60 3.52 -14.03
C ARG A 77 0.51 3.83 -15.52
N PHE A 78 1.62 4.25 -16.06
CA PHE A 78 1.83 4.40 -17.49
C PHE A 78 2.88 3.38 -17.97
N TRP A 79 2.50 2.56 -18.96
CA TRP A 79 3.30 1.50 -19.53
C TRP A 79 4.00 1.98 -20.79
N PHE A 80 5.29 1.69 -20.91
CA PHE A 80 6.05 2.10 -22.10
C PHE A 80 5.64 1.30 -23.34
N CYS A 81 5.34 0.02 -23.19
CA CYS A 81 4.87 -0.85 -24.28
C CYS A 81 3.35 -1.05 -24.22
N GLU A 82 2.91 -2.08 -23.53
CA GLU A 82 1.51 -2.43 -23.35
C GLU A 82 1.22 -2.64 -21.86
N LYS A 83 -0.04 -2.45 -21.48
CA LYS A 83 -0.47 -2.73 -20.09
C LYS A 83 -0.13 -4.17 -19.69
N PHE A 84 0.30 -4.36 -18.45
CA PHE A 84 0.69 -5.64 -17.86
C PHE A 84 1.92 -6.29 -18.50
N ASN A 85 2.74 -5.56 -19.24
CA ASN A 85 3.94 -6.08 -19.87
C ASN A 85 5.07 -5.04 -19.93
N GLY A 86 6.23 -5.40 -19.37
CA GLY A 86 7.45 -4.61 -19.43
C GLY A 86 7.50 -3.48 -18.40
N THR A 87 8.18 -2.41 -18.75
CA THR A 87 8.44 -1.27 -17.86
C THR A 87 7.22 -0.36 -17.73
N PHE A 88 6.97 0.09 -16.52
CA PHE A 88 5.99 1.14 -16.24
C PHE A 88 6.56 2.22 -15.31
N PHE A 89 5.98 3.40 -15.41
CA PHE A 89 6.14 4.50 -14.49
C PHE A 89 4.82 4.72 -13.76
N GLY A 90 4.87 4.95 -12.44
CA GLY A 90 3.69 5.15 -11.61
C GLY A 90 3.73 6.43 -10.80
N ILE A 91 2.55 6.96 -10.53
CA ILE A 91 2.33 8.02 -9.54
C ILE A 91 1.37 7.44 -8.52
N HIS A 92 1.78 7.42 -7.25
CA HIS A 92 0.98 6.85 -6.17
C HIS A 92 0.71 7.83 -5.05
N ALA A 93 -0.44 7.66 -4.42
CA ALA A 93 -0.72 8.16 -3.09
C ALA A 93 -0.69 6.99 -2.10
N HIS A 94 -0.51 7.28 -0.84
CA HIS A 94 -0.59 6.28 0.22
C HIS A 94 -1.11 6.91 1.50
N GLY A 95 -1.76 6.08 2.31
CA GLY A 95 -2.23 6.48 3.63
C GLY A 95 -2.59 5.26 4.45
N GLY A 96 -2.57 5.45 5.77
CA GLY A 96 -2.87 4.39 6.72
C GLY A 96 -2.71 4.83 8.16
N GLU A 97 -2.95 3.89 9.06
CA GLU A 97 -2.76 4.06 10.49
C GLU A 97 -1.79 3.02 11.01
N PHE A 98 -1.11 3.35 12.09
CA PHE A 98 -0.17 2.45 12.74
C PHE A 98 -0.26 2.55 14.26
N SER A 99 0.03 1.43 14.92
CA SER A 99 0.28 1.34 16.37
C SER A 99 1.50 0.46 16.57
N VAL A 100 2.61 1.07 16.96
CA VAL A 100 3.91 0.41 17.05
C VAL A 100 4.54 0.59 18.41
N SER A 101 5.12 -0.49 18.94
CA SER A 101 5.88 -0.50 20.21
C SER A 101 6.92 -1.62 20.20
N GLY A 102 8.00 -1.47 20.96
CA GLY A 102 8.92 -2.54 21.32
C GLY A 102 10.24 -2.61 20.56
N ASP A 103 10.28 -2.41 19.24
CA ASP A 103 11.51 -2.45 18.43
C ASP A 103 11.73 -1.19 17.61
N GLN A 104 12.95 -1.00 17.12
CA GLN A 104 13.26 0.09 16.20
C GLN A 104 12.68 -0.22 14.81
N LEU A 105 11.98 0.74 14.23
CA LEU A 105 11.57 0.66 12.84
C LEU A 105 12.76 0.93 11.90
N PRO A 106 12.75 0.32 10.70
CA PRO A 106 13.74 0.65 9.69
C PRO A 106 13.71 2.14 9.35
N PHE A 107 14.85 2.68 8.95
CA PHE A 107 15.07 4.11 8.59
C PHE A 107 15.01 5.10 9.77
N GLY A 108 15.01 4.64 11.04
CA GLY A 108 15.11 5.53 12.20
C GLY A 108 13.93 6.49 12.40
N ILE A 109 12.75 6.14 11.89
CA ILE A 109 11.54 6.99 11.93
C ILE A 109 11.13 7.29 13.38
N PHE A 110 11.31 6.32 14.29
CA PHE A 110 11.11 6.50 15.73
C PHE A 110 12.30 5.95 16.51
N PRO A 111 13.22 6.80 16.98
CA PRO A 111 14.49 6.35 17.57
C PRO A 111 14.39 5.65 18.92
N ASN A 112 13.29 5.78 19.65
CA ASN A 112 13.13 5.23 21.02
C ASN A 112 11.80 4.49 21.19
N LEU A 113 11.62 3.37 20.49
CA LEU A 113 10.43 2.53 20.64
C LEU A 113 10.42 1.68 21.92
N LYS A 114 11.60 1.45 22.53
CA LYS A 114 11.68 0.69 23.79
C LYS A 114 11.01 1.45 24.92
N GLY A 115 9.93 0.87 25.47
CA GLY A 115 9.18 1.46 26.57
C GLY A 115 8.10 2.46 26.20
N TYR A 116 7.96 2.80 24.92
CA TYR A 116 6.96 3.72 24.44
C TYR A 116 6.11 3.09 23.34
N ARG A 117 4.88 3.58 23.21
CA ARG A 117 3.97 3.24 22.11
C ARG A 117 3.72 4.49 21.28
N TYR A 118 3.79 4.34 19.96
CA TYR A 118 3.43 5.38 19.01
C TYR A 118 2.22 4.92 18.21
N GLU A 119 1.20 5.74 18.24
CA GLU A 119 -0.02 5.53 17.46
C GLU A 119 -0.27 6.75 16.60
N GLY A 120 -0.72 6.56 15.38
CA GLY A 120 -0.97 7.67 14.50
C GLY A 120 -1.35 7.25 13.11
N TYR A 121 -1.34 8.23 12.23
CA TYR A 121 -1.63 8.02 10.82
C TYR A 121 -0.56 8.67 9.95
N PHE A 122 -0.46 8.17 8.74
CA PHE A 122 0.43 8.72 7.73
C PHE A 122 -0.31 8.88 6.41
N TYR A 123 0.08 9.85 5.63
CA TYR A 123 -0.41 10.07 4.29
C TYR A 123 0.65 10.76 3.44
N GLY A 124 0.61 10.51 2.15
CA GLY A 124 1.59 11.08 1.24
C GLY A 124 1.43 10.60 -0.17
N GLY A 125 2.50 10.76 -0.94
CA GLY A 125 2.53 10.32 -2.32
C GLY A 125 3.94 10.30 -2.87
N GLY A 126 4.08 9.71 -4.03
CA GLY A 126 5.38 9.57 -4.67
C GLY A 126 5.28 9.09 -6.10
N ILE A 127 6.43 8.79 -6.63
CA ILE A 127 6.60 8.22 -7.96
C ILE A 127 7.26 6.85 -7.85
N SER A 128 6.99 6.00 -8.81
CA SER A 128 7.56 4.65 -8.86
C SER A 128 7.99 4.28 -10.27
N ILE A 129 8.88 3.33 -10.34
CA ILE A 129 9.24 2.64 -11.56
C ILE A 129 9.24 1.14 -11.29
N GLY A 130 8.78 0.36 -12.26
CA GLY A 130 8.74 -1.09 -12.12
C GLY A 130 8.81 -1.80 -13.46
N TYR A 131 8.95 -3.10 -13.35
CA TYR A 131 8.96 -4.01 -14.49
C TYR A 131 8.12 -5.24 -14.18
N GLN A 132 7.31 -5.63 -15.17
CA GLN A 132 6.47 -6.82 -15.10
C GLN A 132 6.87 -7.82 -16.18
N TRP A 133 7.10 -9.07 -15.74
CA TRP A 133 7.42 -10.21 -16.61
C TRP A 133 6.19 -11.10 -16.77
N ILE A 134 5.89 -11.46 -17.99
CA ILE A 134 4.84 -12.44 -18.30
C ILE A 134 5.44 -13.84 -18.10
N LEU A 135 4.94 -14.58 -17.12
CA LEU A 135 5.34 -15.96 -16.88
C LEU A 135 4.49 -16.95 -17.69
N SER A 136 3.21 -16.66 -17.81
CA SER A 136 2.26 -17.47 -18.57
C SER A 136 1.04 -16.63 -19.00
N LYS A 137 0.05 -17.25 -19.64
CA LYS A 137 -1.18 -16.57 -20.09
C LYS A 137 -1.93 -15.84 -18.97
N ARG A 138 -1.80 -16.28 -17.70
CA ARG A 138 -2.52 -15.72 -16.56
C ARG A 138 -1.63 -15.29 -15.40
N TRP A 139 -0.34 -15.63 -15.43
CA TRP A 139 0.56 -15.35 -14.32
C TRP A 139 1.68 -14.43 -14.74
N ASN A 140 1.85 -13.39 -13.99
CA ASN A 140 2.94 -12.43 -14.13
C ASN A 140 3.67 -12.27 -12.78
N ILE A 141 4.91 -11.82 -12.84
CA ILE A 141 5.67 -11.35 -11.69
C ILE A 141 6.07 -9.90 -11.93
N GLU A 142 6.06 -9.10 -10.89
CA GLU A 142 6.38 -7.69 -10.94
C GLU A 142 7.38 -7.33 -9.87
N THR A 143 8.31 -6.43 -10.21
CA THR A 143 9.09 -5.70 -9.21
C THR A 143 8.92 -4.21 -9.42
N SER A 144 8.79 -3.46 -8.32
CA SER A 144 8.78 -2.01 -8.38
C SER A 144 9.41 -1.38 -7.15
N ILE A 145 9.97 -0.19 -7.37
CA ILE A 145 10.48 0.68 -6.33
C ILE A 145 9.90 2.08 -6.52
N GLY A 146 9.71 2.79 -5.42
CA GLY A 146 9.20 4.15 -5.47
C GLY A 146 9.72 4.98 -4.32
N ALA A 147 9.80 6.28 -4.57
CA ALA A 147 10.21 7.27 -3.59
C ALA A 147 9.20 8.43 -3.57
N GLY A 148 9.11 9.08 -2.44
CA GLY A 148 8.15 10.16 -2.28
C GLY A 148 8.21 10.81 -0.92
N TYR A 149 7.12 11.45 -0.59
CA TYR A 149 6.91 12.17 0.65
C TYR A 149 5.79 11.51 1.46
N ALA A 150 5.98 11.43 2.77
CA ALA A 150 4.93 11.07 3.71
C ALA A 150 4.93 12.02 4.91
N ARG A 151 3.77 12.51 5.28
CA ARG A 151 3.53 13.16 6.56
C ARG A 151 3.00 12.13 7.53
N ILE A 152 3.67 12.03 8.68
CA ILE A 152 3.36 11.10 9.76
C ILE A 152 2.94 11.94 10.96
N GLU A 153 1.73 11.74 11.45
CA GLU A 153 1.23 12.37 12.67
C GLU A 153 1.09 11.28 13.74
N TYR A 154 1.64 11.54 14.92
CA TYR A 154 1.71 10.52 15.95
C TYR A 154 1.44 11.06 17.35
N ASP A 155 0.89 10.19 18.18
CA ASP A 155 0.77 10.33 19.61
C ASP A 155 1.73 9.35 20.29
N LYS A 156 2.48 9.84 21.27
CA LYS A 156 3.40 9.05 22.09
C LYS A 156 2.76 8.74 23.44
N TYR A 157 2.80 7.47 23.82
CA TYR A 157 2.29 6.99 25.11
C TYR A 157 3.41 6.41 25.95
N ASP A 158 3.31 6.61 27.29
CA ASP A 158 4.16 5.94 28.25
C ASP A 158 3.66 4.49 28.41
N CYS A 159 4.54 3.51 28.35
CA CYS A 159 4.18 2.09 28.38
C CYS A 159 3.54 1.52 27.07
N PRO A 160 3.92 0.29 26.69
CA PRO A 160 3.40 -0.40 25.51
C PRO A 160 1.90 -0.70 25.52
N GLU A 161 1.27 -0.80 26.71
CA GLU A 161 -0.13 -1.23 26.81
C GLU A 161 -1.11 -0.15 27.29
N CYS A 162 -0.85 0.53 28.40
CA CYS A 162 -1.88 1.31 29.11
C CYS A 162 -1.41 2.67 29.65
N GLY A 163 -0.29 3.21 29.17
CA GLY A 163 0.24 4.48 29.68
C GLY A 163 -0.56 5.72 29.22
N PRO A 164 -0.49 6.84 29.97
CA PRO A 164 -1.06 8.10 29.55
C PRO A 164 -0.35 8.63 28.30
N LYS A 165 -1.06 9.45 27.53
CA LYS A 165 -0.47 10.19 26.42
C LYS A 165 0.54 11.18 26.95
N LEU A 166 1.79 11.09 26.46
CA LEU A 166 2.90 11.95 26.86
C LEU A 166 3.04 13.16 25.94
N ASP A 167 2.94 12.92 24.64
CA ASP A 167 3.25 13.93 23.63
C ASP A 167 2.52 13.65 22.31
N SER A 168 2.44 14.67 21.46
CA SER A 168 1.94 14.58 20.10
C SER A 168 2.92 15.29 19.16
N GLY A 169 3.19 14.70 18.04
CA GLY A 169 4.11 15.30 17.08
C GLY A 169 3.77 14.93 15.64
N HIS A 170 4.52 15.53 14.76
CA HIS A 170 4.49 15.16 13.35
C HIS A 170 5.91 15.04 12.81
N TYR A 171 6.07 14.20 11.81
CA TYR A 171 7.34 14.00 11.11
C TYR A 171 7.12 14.01 9.60
N ASN A 172 7.96 14.73 8.89
CA ASN A 172 7.96 14.78 7.43
C ASN A 172 9.05 13.82 6.92
N TYR A 173 8.65 12.79 6.25
CA TYR A 173 9.54 11.77 5.70
C TYR A 173 9.72 11.96 4.20
N TRP A 174 10.98 11.91 3.76
CA TRP A 174 11.35 11.85 2.35
C TRP A 174 12.23 10.62 2.13
N GLY A 175 11.81 9.75 1.23
CA GLY A 175 12.55 8.53 0.98
C GLY A 175 11.75 7.46 0.25
N PRO A 176 12.16 6.18 0.35
CA PRO A 176 11.44 5.07 -0.25
C PRO A 176 10.01 4.96 0.32
N THR A 177 9.01 5.02 -0.56
CA THR A 177 7.59 4.90 -0.20
C THR A 177 6.93 3.67 -0.78
N LYS A 178 7.66 2.94 -1.63
CA LYS A 178 7.17 1.71 -2.26
C LYS A 178 8.32 0.76 -2.53
N ALA A 179 8.11 -0.51 -2.22
CA ALA A 179 8.95 -1.63 -2.65
C ALA A 179 8.05 -2.86 -2.83
N THR A 180 8.04 -3.43 -4.02
CA THR A 180 7.21 -4.60 -4.30
C THR A 180 7.97 -5.67 -5.05
N ILE A 181 7.69 -6.91 -4.69
CA ILE A 181 7.90 -8.11 -5.50
C ILE A 181 6.56 -8.81 -5.45
N SER A 182 5.81 -8.83 -6.55
CA SER A 182 4.42 -9.27 -6.53
C SER A 182 4.17 -10.38 -7.53
N PHE A 183 3.39 -11.36 -7.13
CA PHE A 183 2.73 -12.28 -8.03
C PHE A 183 1.38 -11.71 -8.47
N ILE A 184 1.08 -11.85 -9.74
CA ILE A 184 -0.12 -11.29 -10.37
C ILE A 184 -0.86 -12.39 -11.10
N TYR A 185 -2.16 -12.51 -10.82
CA TYR A 185 -3.07 -13.35 -11.58
C TYR A 185 -3.99 -12.49 -12.43
N LEU A 186 -3.92 -12.66 -13.76
CA LEU A 186 -4.75 -11.91 -14.72
C LEU A 186 -6.09 -12.63 -14.94
N ILE A 187 -7.17 -11.89 -14.76
CA ILE A 187 -8.53 -12.29 -15.08
C ILE A 187 -8.85 -11.69 -16.45
N HIS A 188 -9.19 -12.56 -17.40
CA HIS A 188 -9.58 -12.19 -18.77
C HIS A 188 -11.09 -12.23 -18.91
#